data_47bb2e19e29595713989a53c0cd6bb60
#
_entry.id   47bb2e19e29595713989a53c0cd6bb60
#
_cell.length_a   1.000
_cell.length_b   1.000
_cell.length_c   1.000
_cell.angle_alpha   90.00
_cell.angle_beta   90.00
_cell.angle_gamma   90.00
#
_symmetry.space_group_name_H-M   'P 1'
#
loop_
_entity.id
_entity.type
_entity.pdbx_description
1 polymer ?
#
loop_
_entity_poly.entity_id
_entity_poly.type
_entity_poly.pdbx_seq_one_letter_code
_entity_poly.pdbx_strand_id
1 'polypeptide(L)'
;MLLIAKYVIPVTSPYIEDGAVLVRDDKILDLGPASQLKDKYPEEEIRDFGLSVLMPGFVDVHTHLGYTALRGMFGDLPYAEWKRQVLHTEPFFTEEDWLDSARIGALEAVASGITTIADISASGVSRIPASEMGLRARVYYEVLTAQKEHAADAVRAGVEKIEQWKDECGSDLLDFGLAPGPVYGCHPSVFQAIADVAIERGIPVAMHLAGSQEEADFIRYGSSPFGVHVSEHEQGKLASAYPPWLPAGTSPVSYVSNWGILDVPGILAIHCVQVDDRDIGILREKDVHIGYCPRINAKLGMGSAPLEKFWTAGLTIGLGTDSPAAVDTTDMIDEMRIGLMITRATSSERFVRASAKNALRMATIGSARALGIEDKVGSLEPGKQADIIAIDLHNSHQNPTTDPESAVIYTANQDNVKMTMVAGRILYDDFVHVSGCDRDAIVDRARALRVRIREEVSDEALRRSLIEHASEDKQDRYNR
;
A
#
# COMPACT_ATOMS: atom_id res chain seq x y z
N MET A 1 -10.80 17.52 23.94
CA MET A 1 -10.60 16.18 24.57
C MET A 1 -9.12 15.96 24.84
N LEU A 2 -8.74 15.54 26.03
CA LEU A 2 -7.37 15.27 26.45
C LEU A 2 -7.13 13.74 26.49
N LEU A 3 -6.34 13.24 25.55
CA LEU A 3 -5.94 11.83 25.47
C LEU A 3 -4.70 11.63 26.34
N ILE A 4 -4.73 10.66 27.24
CA ILE A 4 -3.63 10.39 28.19
C ILE A 4 -3.19 8.95 28.05
N ALA A 5 -1.87 8.70 28.11
CA ALA A 5 -1.31 7.37 28.18
C ALA A 5 0.04 7.36 28.90
N LYS A 6 0.50 6.18 29.29
CA LYS A 6 1.83 5.98 29.88
C LYS A 6 2.92 6.54 28.97
N TYR A 7 2.79 6.38 27.65
CA TYR A 7 3.76 6.88 26.68
C TYR A 7 3.07 7.64 25.54
N VAL A 8 3.61 8.82 25.19
CA VAL A 8 3.27 9.54 23.97
C VAL A 8 4.51 9.56 23.08
N ILE A 9 4.43 9.02 21.86
CA ILE A 9 5.52 9.00 20.88
C ILE A 9 5.20 10.00 19.77
N PRO A 10 5.75 11.21 19.78
CA PRO A 10 5.51 12.21 18.73
C PRO A 10 6.17 11.86 17.40
N VAL A 11 7.14 10.96 17.38
CA VAL A 11 7.97 10.49 16.25
C VAL A 11 9.06 11.50 15.85
N THR A 12 8.76 12.78 15.82
CA THR A 12 9.72 13.85 15.47
C THR A 12 10.53 14.37 16.66
N SER A 13 10.09 14.06 17.87
CA SER A 13 10.79 14.36 19.14
C SER A 13 10.84 13.11 20.04
N PRO A 14 11.61 13.12 21.14
CA PRO A 14 11.61 12.03 22.11
C PRO A 14 10.22 11.75 22.67
N TYR A 15 9.96 10.49 23.02
CA TYR A 15 8.70 10.11 23.67
C TYR A 15 8.54 10.79 25.03
N ILE A 16 7.29 10.98 25.45
CA ILE A 16 6.90 11.60 26.71
C ILE A 16 6.30 10.50 27.61
N GLU A 17 6.90 10.26 28.75
CA GLU A 17 6.36 9.36 29.77
C GLU A 17 5.27 10.09 30.58
N ASP A 18 4.20 9.38 30.94
CA ASP A 18 2.98 9.94 31.54
C ASP A 18 2.48 11.17 30.75
N GLY A 19 2.37 10.96 29.43
CA GLY A 19 2.10 12.02 28.47
C GLY A 19 0.62 12.19 28.14
N ALA A 20 0.32 13.33 27.53
CA ALA A 20 -1.02 13.63 26.99
C ALA A 20 -0.94 14.36 25.65
N VAL A 21 -2.03 14.23 24.87
CA VAL A 21 -2.28 14.96 23.63
C VAL A 21 -3.63 15.63 23.73
N LEU A 22 -3.68 16.96 23.55
CA LEU A 22 -4.93 17.70 23.49
C LEU A 22 -5.42 17.80 22.05
N VAL A 23 -6.59 17.25 21.79
CA VAL A 23 -7.28 17.32 20.50
C VAL A 23 -8.47 18.29 20.62
N ARG A 24 -8.58 19.20 19.66
CA ARG A 24 -9.75 20.06 19.52
C ARG A 24 -10.14 20.13 18.06
N ASP A 25 -11.41 19.85 17.77
CA ASP A 25 -11.93 19.67 16.43
C ASP A 25 -11.12 18.60 15.65
N ASP A 26 -10.54 18.96 14.54
CA ASP A 26 -9.73 18.07 13.68
C ASP A 26 -8.22 18.10 13.98
N LYS A 27 -7.78 18.91 15.01
CA LYS A 27 -6.36 19.24 15.21
C LYS A 27 -5.81 18.88 16.58
N ILE A 28 -4.51 18.60 16.59
CA ILE A 28 -3.70 18.58 17.80
C ILE A 28 -3.46 20.03 18.22
N LEU A 29 -3.90 20.39 19.41
CA LEU A 29 -3.71 21.72 19.97
C LEU A 29 -2.44 21.81 20.81
N ASP A 30 -2.16 20.77 21.62
CA ASP A 30 -1.03 20.75 22.55
C ASP A 30 -0.62 19.29 22.85
N LEU A 31 0.62 19.09 23.29
CA LEU A 31 1.11 17.81 23.80
C LEU A 31 2.21 18.03 24.83
N GLY A 32 2.28 17.16 25.84
CA GLY A 32 3.25 17.29 26.92
C GLY A 32 2.96 16.33 28.08
N PRO A 33 3.60 16.53 29.24
CA PRO A 33 3.29 15.79 30.46
C PRO A 33 1.81 15.94 30.85
N ALA A 34 1.14 14.83 31.16
CA ALA A 34 -0.30 14.83 31.45
C ALA A 34 -0.68 15.73 32.63
N SER A 35 0.17 15.81 33.67
CA SER A 35 -0.06 16.70 34.82
C SER A 35 -0.15 18.18 34.40
N GLN A 36 0.79 18.61 33.54
CA GLN A 36 0.82 20.00 33.08
C GLN A 36 -0.39 20.35 32.20
N LEU A 37 -0.79 19.43 31.32
CA LEU A 37 -1.92 19.66 30.42
C LEU A 37 -3.26 19.62 31.18
N LYS A 38 -3.42 18.78 32.20
CA LYS A 38 -4.59 18.77 33.10
C LYS A 38 -4.74 20.11 33.82
N ASP A 39 -3.64 20.68 34.32
CA ASP A 39 -3.66 21.97 35.02
C ASP A 39 -3.97 23.13 34.05
N LYS A 40 -3.43 23.04 32.81
CA LYS A 40 -3.61 24.08 31.78
C LYS A 40 -5.01 24.06 31.15
N TYR A 41 -5.64 22.89 31.08
CA TYR A 41 -6.92 22.67 30.41
C TYR A 41 -7.89 21.86 31.29
N PRO A 42 -8.30 22.40 32.46
CA PRO A 42 -9.07 21.67 33.48
C PRO A 42 -10.50 21.29 33.03
N GLU A 43 -11.05 22.00 32.04
CA GLU A 43 -12.41 21.76 31.53
C GLU A 43 -12.50 20.75 30.41
N GLU A 44 -11.35 20.24 29.91
CA GLU A 44 -11.35 19.28 28.79
C GLU A 44 -11.75 17.87 29.26
N GLU A 45 -12.56 17.21 28.48
CA GLU A 45 -12.88 15.80 28.67
C GLU A 45 -11.59 14.97 28.63
N ILE A 46 -11.40 14.12 29.63
CA ILE A 46 -10.20 13.28 29.76
C ILE A 46 -10.54 11.86 29.33
N ARG A 47 -9.70 11.31 28.46
CA ARG A 47 -9.69 9.90 28.11
C ARG A 47 -8.33 9.30 28.41
N ASP A 48 -8.29 8.37 29.37
CA ASP A 48 -7.05 7.73 29.85
C ASP A 48 -6.95 6.29 29.33
N PHE A 49 -5.88 6.01 28.59
CA PHE A 49 -5.58 4.68 28.04
C PHE A 49 -4.67 3.82 28.94
N GLY A 50 -4.22 4.37 30.07
CA GLY A 50 -3.37 3.64 31.03
C GLY A 50 -2.00 3.25 30.44
N LEU A 51 -1.60 1.99 30.61
CA LEU A 51 -0.36 1.46 30.07
C LEU A 51 -0.45 1.22 28.57
N SER A 52 -0.44 2.31 27.82
CA SER A 52 -0.55 2.32 26.36
C SER A 52 0.41 3.35 25.75
N VAL A 53 0.57 3.28 24.44
CA VAL A 53 1.27 4.25 23.62
C VAL A 53 0.25 5.07 22.83
N LEU A 54 0.29 6.40 22.93
CA LEU A 54 -0.33 7.29 21.95
C LEU A 54 0.72 7.71 20.93
N MET A 55 0.41 7.57 19.65
CA MET A 55 1.31 7.93 18.56
C MET A 55 0.53 8.36 17.31
N PRO A 56 1.19 8.94 16.29
CA PRO A 56 0.54 9.20 15.01
C PRO A 56 -0.03 7.91 14.44
N GLY A 57 -1.17 7.99 13.79
CA GLY A 57 -1.70 6.89 12.99
C GLY A 57 -0.72 6.46 11.89
N PHE A 58 -0.77 5.20 11.54
CA PHE A 58 0.05 4.67 10.45
C PHE A 58 -0.41 5.24 9.10
N VAL A 59 0.57 5.56 8.27
CA VAL A 59 0.37 6.00 6.89
C VAL A 59 0.86 4.88 5.98
N ASP A 60 -0.06 4.20 5.32
CA ASP A 60 0.22 3.11 4.41
C ASP A 60 0.35 3.66 2.98
N VAL A 61 1.57 3.65 2.43
CA VAL A 61 1.84 4.28 1.13
C VAL A 61 1.44 3.43 -0.06
N HIS A 62 1.05 2.17 0.16
CA HIS A 62 0.64 1.30 -0.92
C HIS A 62 -0.24 0.15 -0.46
N THR A 63 -1.45 0.12 -1.00
CA THR A 63 -2.42 -0.96 -0.80
C THR A 63 -3.14 -1.34 -2.11
N HIS A 64 -3.87 -2.46 -2.04
CA HIS A 64 -4.84 -2.90 -3.03
C HIS A 64 -6.08 -3.45 -2.30
N LEU A 65 -6.86 -2.59 -1.65
CA LEU A 65 -7.98 -3.02 -0.80
C LEU A 65 -9.04 -3.82 -1.55
N GLY A 66 -9.21 -3.56 -2.86
CA GLY A 66 -10.15 -4.32 -3.69
C GLY A 66 -9.88 -5.83 -3.74
N TYR A 67 -8.66 -6.27 -3.46
CA TYR A 67 -8.29 -7.69 -3.47
C TYR A 67 -8.39 -8.40 -2.12
N THR A 68 -8.94 -7.76 -1.09
CA THR A 68 -9.00 -8.32 0.28
C THR A 68 -9.76 -9.65 0.35
N ALA A 69 -10.83 -9.83 -0.43
CA ALA A 69 -11.58 -11.09 -0.48
C ALA A 69 -10.78 -12.28 -1.05
N LEU A 70 -9.66 -12.03 -1.73
CA LEU A 70 -8.75 -13.06 -2.25
C LEU A 70 -7.71 -13.53 -1.21
N ARG A 71 -7.73 -13.00 -0.01
CA ARG A 71 -6.86 -13.38 1.11
C ARG A 71 -6.75 -14.90 1.27
N GLY A 72 -5.51 -15.43 1.34
CA GLY A 72 -5.22 -16.86 1.52
C GLY A 72 -5.73 -17.76 0.39
N MET A 73 -6.01 -17.22 -0.81
CA MET A 73 -6.54 -18.02 -1.93
C MET A 73 -5.45 -18.75 -2.70
N PHE A 74 -4.27 -18.17 -2.84
CA PHE A 74 -3.29 -18.60 -3.80
C PHE A 74 -2.08 -19.34 -3.20
N GLY A 75 -2.01 -19.47 -1.87
CA GLY A 75 -0.90 -20.14 -1.18
C GLY A 75 0.45 -19.43 -1.38
N ASP A 76 1.53 -20.20 -1.29
CA ASP A 76 2.91 -19.70 -1.34
C ASP A 76 3.48 -19.81 -2.76
N LEU A 77 2.99 -18.95 -3.66
CA LEU A 77 3.40 -18.91 -5.06
C LEU A 77 4.51 -17.87 -5.30
N PRO A 78 5.41 -18.07 -6.27
CA PRO A 78 6.27 -17.02 -6.79
C PRO A 78 5.44 -15.90 -7.42
N TYR A 79 6.01 -14.66 -7.47
CA TYR A 79 5.30 -13.47 -7.92
C TYR A 79 4.58 -13.62 -9.27
N ALA A 80 5.25 -14.09 -10.30
CA ALA A 80 4.66 -14.21 -11.63
C ALA A 80 3.46 -15.18 -11.65
N GLU A 81 3.57 -16.32 -10.95
CA GLU A 81 2.49 -17.29 -10.85
C GLU A 81 1.33 -16.76 -10.00
N TRP A 82 1.63 -16.12 -8.87
CA TRP A 82 0.63 -15.43 -8.04
C TRP A 82 -0.14 -14.37 -8.85
N LYS A 83 0.58 -13.51 -9.60
CA LYS A 83 -0.04 -12.46 -10.41
C LYS A 83 -0.96 -13.06 -11.48
N ARG A 84 -0.54 -14.16 -12.10
CA ARG A 84 -1.37 -14.89 -13.08
C ARG A 84 -2.66 -15.40 -12.45
N GLN A 85 -2.60 -15.97 -11.24
CA GLN A 85 -3.79 -16.46 -10.54
C GLN A 85 -4.75 -15.31 -10.17
N VAL A 86 -4.23 -14.17 -9.71
CA VAL A 86 -5.02 -12.98 -9.44
C VAL A 86 -5.77 -12.53 -10.70
N LEU A 87 -5.03 -12.29 -11.81
CA LEU A 87 -5.62 -11.86 -13.09
C LEU A 87 -6.66 -12.84 -13.63
N HIS A 88 -6.44 -14.14 -13.40
CA HIS A 88 -7.40 -15.17 -13.79
C HIS A 88 -8.69 -15.14 -12.96
N THR A 89 -8.62 -14.59 -11.74
CA THR A 89 -9.76 -14.53 -10.82
C THR A 89 -10.59 -13.27 -10.99
N GLU A 90 -9.99 -12.16 -11.43
CA GLU A 90 -10.66 -10.85 -11.59
C GLU A 90 -11.97 -10.88 -12.41
N PRO A 91 -12.07 -11.63 -13.55
CA PRO A 91 -13.29 -11.66 -14.36
C PRO A 91 -14.52 -12.21 -13.63
N PHE A 92 -14.35 -12.90 -12.51
CA PHE A 92 -15.45 -13.43 -11.71
C PHE A 92 -16.02 -12.44 -10.68
N PHE A 93 -15.38 -11.27 -10.53
CA PHE A 93 -15.86 -10.23 -9.63
C PHE A 93 -16.85 -9.32 -10.32
N THR A 94 -18.00 -9.09 -9.68
CA THR A 94 -18.92 -8.00 -10.01
C THR A 94 -18.44 -6.68 -9.37
N GLU A 95 -19.03 -5.55 -9.75
CA GLU A 95 -18.73 -4.26 -9.12
C GLU A 95 -19.04 -4.27 -7.61
N GLU A 96 -20.10 -4.93 -7.19
CA GLU A 96 -20.46 -5.07 -5.79
C GLU A 96 -19.47 -5.94 -5.01
N ASP A 97 -18.94 -7.00 -5.64
CA ASP A 97 -17.89 -7.84 -5.05
C ASP A 97 -16.61 -7.06 -4.78
N TRP A 98 -16.18 -6.24 -5.74
CA TRP A 98 -15.05 -5.35 -5.56
C TRP A 98 -15.27 -4.37 -4.40
N LEU A 99 -16.48 -3.84 -4.27
CA LEU A 99 -16.85 -2.91 -3.20
C LEU A 99 -16.84 -3.60 -1.83
N ASP A 100 -17.46 -4.78 -1.69
CA ASP A 100 -17.46 -5.53 -0.43
C ASP A 100 -16.05 -6.01 -0.05
N SER A 101 -15.23 -6.37 -1.04
CA SER A 101 -13.83 -6.68 -0.84
C SER A 101 -13.04 -5.48 -0.33
N ALA A 102 -13.23 -4.30 -0.89
CA ALA A 102 -12.60 -3.07 -0.42
C ALA A 102 -13.11 -2.63 0.96
N ARG A 103 -14.40 -2.84 1.27
CA ARG A 103 -14.98 -2.53 2.59
C ARG A 103 -14.34 -3.34 3.71
N ILE A 104 -14.13 -4.64 3.50
CA ILE A 104 -13.48 -5.47 4.53
C ILE A 104 -12.01 -5.06 4.72
N GLY A 105 -11.31 -4.68 3.63
CA GLY A 105 -9.96 -4.14 3.71
C GLY A 105 -9.88 -2.82 4.48
N ALA A 106 -10.81 -1.90 4.25
CA ALA A 106 -10.88 -0.63 4.97
C ALA A 106 -11.22 -0.82 6.46
N LEU A 107 -12.13 -1.75 6.81
CA LEU A 107 -12.40 -2.11 8.21
C LEU A 107 -11.12 -2.60 8.90
N GLU A 108 -10.38 -3.49 8.26
CA GLU A 108 -9.12 -4.00 8.81
C GLU A 108 -8.07 -2.90 8.96
N ALA A 109 -7.90 -2.04 7.94
CA ALA A 109 -6.95 -0.93 7.99
C ALA A 109 -7.22 -0.03 9.21
N VAL A 110 -8.48 0.37 9.42
CA VAL A 110 -8.88 1.17 10.58
C VAL A 110 -8.62 0.44 11.90
N ALA A 111 -8.95 -0.85 12.00
CA ALA A 111 -8.70 -1.65 13.19
C ALA A 111 -7.21 -1.89 13.47
N SER A 112 -6.37 -1.83 12.43
CA SER A 112 -4.90 -2.00 12.53
C SER A 112 -4.17 -0.68 12.84
N GLY A 113 -4.88 0.43 13.05
CA GLY A 113 -4.27 1.73 13.35
C GLY A 113 -3.80 2.50 12.12
N ILE A 114 -4.18 2.09 10.92
CA ILE A 114 -3.91 2.83 9.69
C ILE A 114 -4.93 3.97 9.59
N THR A 115 -4.43 5.21 9.51
CA THR A 115 -5.25 6.42 9.37
C THR A 115 -5.24 6.99 7.97
N THR A 116 -4.24 6.61 7.17
CA THR A 116 -4.10 7.02 5.78
C THR A 116 -3.69 5.83 4.93
N ILE A 117 -4.36 5.66 3.80
CA ILE A 117 -4.00 4.67 2.76
C ILE A 117 -3.65 5.35 1.44
N ALA A 118 -2.78 4.73 0.66
CA ALA A 118 -2.56 5.03 -0.74
C ALA A 118 -2.83 3.77 -1.56
N ASP A 119 -3.88 3.77 -2.36
CA ASP A 119 -4.40 2.59 -3.05
C ASP A 119 -4.30 2.74 -4.57
N ILE A 120 -3.72 1.77 -5.25
CA ILE A 120 -3.70 1.73 -6.72
C ILE A 120 -4.85 0.84 -7.19
N SER A 121 -5.76 1.40 -7.98
CA SER A 121 -6.96 0.70 -8.42
C SER A 121 -7.47 1.20 -9.77
N ALA A 122 -7.74 0.29 -10.71
CA ALA A 122 -8.37 0.61 -11.98
C ALA A 122 -9.83 1.08 -11.82
N SER A 123 -10.55 0.58 -10.83
CA SER A 123 -11.94 0.96 -10.55
C SER A 123 -12.07 2.12 -9.56
N GLY A 124 -11.02 2.38 -8.75
CA GLY A 124 -11.05 3.34 -7.65
C GLY A 124 -12.03 2.98 -6.54
N VAL A 125 -12.35 1.69 -6.41
CA VAL A 125 -13.37 1.21 -5.50
C VAL A 125 -13.10 1.55 -4.04
N SER A 126 -11.83 1.62 -3.64
CA SER A 126 -11.39 1.93 -2.27
C SER A 126 -11.80 3.32 -1.77
N ARG A 127 -12.06 4.28 -2.69
CA ARG A 127 -12.56 5.62 -2.32
C ARG A 127 -13.88 5.58 -1.59
N ILE A 128 -14.75 4.61 -1.93
CA ILE A 128 -16.08 4.50 -1.35
C ILE A 128 -16.01 4.11 0.13
N PRO A 129 -15.42 2.97 0.53
CA PRO A 129 -15.30 2.63 1.93
C PRO A 129 -14.39 3.60 2.71
N ALA A 130 -13.38 4.21 2.09
CA ALA A 130 -12.59 5.25 2.75
C ALA A 130 -13.47 6.45 3.14
N SER A 131 -14.35 6.91 2.23
CA SER A 131 -15.33 7.97 2.52
C SER A 131 -16.36 7.56 3.56
N GLU A 132 -16.96 6.35 3.42
CA GLU A 132 -17.96 5.81 4.34
C GLU A 132 -17.44 5.73 5.78
N MET A 133 -16.19 5.34 5.97
CA MET A 133 -15.58 5.15 7.28
C MET A 133 -14.90 6.41 7.83
N GLY A 134 -14.61 7.40 6.98
CA GLY A 134 -13.84 8.59 7.36
C GLY A 134 -12.33 8.35 7.39
N LEU A 135 -11.85 7.36 6.66
CA LEU A 135 -10.42 7.09 6.48
C LEU A 135 -9.81 8.08 5.49
N ARG A 136 -8.60 8.57 5.77
CA ARG A 136 -7.85 9.36 4.79
C ARG A 136 -7.34 8.44 3.68
N ALA A 137 -7.50 8.84 2.41
CA ALA A 137 -7.03 8.03 1.30
C ALA A 137 -6.51 8.88 0.15
N ARG A 138 -5.45 8.39 -0.51
CA ARG A 138 -5.08 8.77 -1.87
C ARG A 138 -5.32 7.58 -2.79
N VAL A 139 -6.19 7.75 -3.78
CA VAL A 139 -6.52 6.68 -4.73
C VAL A 139 -5.94 7.02 -6.08
N TYR A 140 -5.07 6.15 -6.57
CA TYR A 140 -4.44 6.29 -7.89
C TYR A 140 -5.22 5.48 -8.92
N TYR A 141 -5.69 6.16 -9.96
CA TYR A 141 -6.29 5.50 -11.11
C TYR A 141 -5.20 4.83 -11.94
N GLU A 142 -5.34 3.51 -12.17
CA GLU A 142 -4.39 2.75 -12.95
C GLU A 142 -4.67 2.91 -14.45
N VAL A 143 -3.70 3.46 -15.20
CA VAL A 143 -3.75 3.64 -16.65
C VAL A 143 -2.97 2.54 -17.32
N LEU A 144 -3.64 1.67 -18.06
CA LEU A 144 -3.04 0.53 -18.74
C LEU A 144 -3.41 0.52 -20.23
N THR A 145 -2.41 0.59 -21.10
CA THR A 145 -2.53 0.23 -22.53
C THR A 145 -1.20 -0.17 -23.13
N ALA A 146 -1.21 -1.24 -23.90
CA ALA A 146 -0.07 -1.71 -24.69
C ALA A 146 0.00 -1.05 -26.09
N GLN A 147 -0.98 -0.24 -26.45
CA GLN A 147 -1.10 0.36 -27.78
C GLN A 147 -0.69 1.83 -27.75
N LYS A 148 0.30 2.20 -28.58
CA LYS A 148 0.82 3.57 -28.67
C LYS A 148 -0.27 4.59 -28.97
N GLU A 149 -1.14 4.24 -29.91
CA GLU A 149 -2.20 5.11 -30.43
C GLU A 149 -3.22 5.48 -29.34
N HIS A 150 -3.39 4.63 -28.34
CA HIS A 150 -4.35 4.82 -27.26
C HIS A 150 -3.75 5.48 -26.00
N ALA A 151 -2.42 5.66 -25.93
CA ALA A 151 -1.76 6.13 -24.72
C ALA A 151 -2.28 7.50 -24.24
N ALA A 152 -2.35 8.48 -25.14
CA ALA A 152 -2.82 9.83 -24.81
C ALA A 152 -4.29 9.84 -24.40
N ASP A 153 -5.14 9.05 -25.07
CA ASP A 153 -6.56 8.96 -24.77
C ASP A 153 -6.81 8.25 -23.43
N ALA A 154 -6.06 7.20 -23.15
CA ALA A 154 -6.14 6.48 -21.85
C ALA A 154 -5.73 7.38 -20.66
N VAL A 155 -4.67 8.18 -20.83
CA VAL A 155 -4.25 9.13 -19.79
C VAL A 155 -5.29 10.25 -19.61
N ARG A 156 -5.83 10.80 -20.71
CA ARG A 156 -6.91 11.80 -20.63
C ARG A 156 -8.13 11.24 -19.90
N ALA A 157 -8.59 10.04 -20.26
CA ALA A 157 -9.69 9.37 -19.56
C ALA A 157 -9.39 9.14 -18.06
N GLY A 158 -8.14 8.82 -17.72
CA GLY A 158 -7.70 8.73 -16.33
C GLY A 158 -7.81 10.05 -15.59
N VAL A 159 -7.42 11.16 -16.22
CA VAL A 159 -7.56 12.51 -15.63
C VAL A 159 -9.03 12.86 -15.43
N GLU A 160 -9.87 12.68 -16.44
CA GLU A 160 -11.32 12.91 -16.34
C GLU A 160 -11.94 12.08 -15.21
N LYS A 161 -11.45 10.83 -15.03
CA LYS A 161 -11.95 9.93 -13.98
C LYS A 161 -11.60 10.40 -12.58
N ILE A 162 -10.36 10.83 -12.34
CA ILE A 162 -9.96 11.33 -11.00
C ILE A 162 -10.63 12.68 -10.69
N GLU A 163 -10.88 13.53 -11.68
CA GLU A 163 -11.64 14.76 -11.51
C GLU A 163 -13.10 14.44 -11.13
N GLN A 164 -13.74 13.49 -11.83
CA GLN A 164 -15.07 12.99 -11.47
C GLN A 164 -15.12 12.47 -10.04
N TRP A 165 -14.16 11.65 -9.63
CA TRP A 165 -14.11 11.11 -8.25
C TRP A 165 -13.96 12.20 -7.20
N LYS A 166 -13.18 13.24 -7.49
CA LYS A 166 -13.01 14.38 -6.61
C LYS A 166 -14.32 15.12 -6.39
N ASP A 167 -15.07 15.33 -7.45
CA ASP A 167 -16.38 16.00 -7.40
C ASP A 167 -17.42 15.13 -6.67
N GLU A 168 -17.42 13.81 -6.89
CA GLU A 168 -18.36 12.88 -6.25
C GLU A 168 -18.12 12.75 -4.75
N CYS A 169 -16.86 12.71 -4.30
CA CYS A 169 -16.52 12.43 -2.92
C CYS A 169 -16.64 13.64 -1.99
N GLY A 170 -16.32 14.85 -2.47
CA GLY A 170 -16.48 16.10 -1.73
C GLY A 170 -15.83 16.13 -0.33
N SER A 171 -14.78 15.35 -0.10
CA SER A 171 -14.12 15.17 1.20
C SER A 171 -12.66 15.60 1.15
N ASP A 172 -12.23 16.43 2.10
CA ASP A 172 -10.83 16.86 2.26
C ASP A 172 -9.89 15.71 2.72
N LEU A 173 -10.44 14.58 3.09
CA LEU A 173 -9.68 13.38 3.45
C LEU A 173 -9.29 12.54 2.22
N LEU A 174 -9.93 12.79 1.07
CA LEU A 174 -9.68 12.02 -0.15
C LEU A 174 -8.89 12.84 -1.16
N ASP A 175 -7.87 12.21 -1.73
CA ASP A 175 -7.02 12.76 -2.78
C ASP A 175 -6.88 11.73 -3.91
N PHE A 176 -6.59 12.20 -5.12
CA PHE A 176 -6.57 11.34 -6.29
C PHE A 176 -5.33 11.58 -7.14
N GLY A 177 -4.80 10.50 -7.72
CA GLY A 177 -3.62 10.52 -8.56
C GLY A 177 -3.72 9.55 -9.73
N LEU A 178 -2.64 9.43 -10.48
CA LEU A 178 -2.51 8.49 -11.59
C LEU A 178 -1.42 7.45 -11.28
N ALA A 179 -1.60 6.24 -11.78
CA ALA A 179 -0.57 5.21 -11.79
C ALA A 179 -0.51 4.60 -13.19
N PRO A 180 0.66 4.46 -13.82
CA PRO A 180 0.77 3.56 -14.96
C PRO A 180 0.60 2.12 -14.47
N GLY A 181 0.05 1.26 -15.32
CA GLY A 181 0.09 -0.17 -15.10
C GLY A 181 1.54 -0.72 -15.06
N PRO A 182 1.74 -2.02 -14.90
CA PRO A 182 3.06 -2.61 -14.76
C PRO A 182 3.98 -2.20 -15.93
N VAL A 183 5.27 -1.96 -15.62
CA VAL A 183 6.26 -1.46 -16.59
C VAL A 183 6.33 -2.33 -17.85
N TYR A 184 6.16 -3.64 -17.69
CA TYR A 184 6.17 -4.61 -18.77
C TYR A 184 4.86 -4.67 -19.58
N GLY A 185 3.74 -4.13 -19.05
CA GLY A 185 2.41 -4.15 -19.66
C GLY A 185 1.99 -2.87 -20.37
N CYS A 186 2.72 -1.77 -20.14
CA CYS A 186 2.41 -0.46 -20.69
C CYS A 186 3.28 -0.10 -21.90
N HIS A 187 2.67 0.49 -22.95
CA HIS A 187 3.47 1.17 -23.97
C HIS A 187 4.19 2.39 -23.33
N PRO A 188 5.49 2.63 -23.67
CA PRO A 188 6.27 3.71 -23.06
C PRO A 188 5.65 5.11 -23.19
N SER A 189 4.84 5.37 -24.24
CA SER A 189 4.11 6.63 -24.40
C SER A 189 3.12 6.90 -23.25
N VAL A 190 2.70 5.89 -22.48
CA VAL A 190 1.87 6.09 -21.29
C VAL A 190 2.66 6.80 -20.21
N PHE A 191 3.92 6.39 -20.00
CA PHE A 191 4.80 7.02 -19.01
C PHE A 191 5.03 8.50 -19.32
N GLN A 192 5.33 8.80 -20.60
CA GLN A 192 5.53 10.18 -21.04
C GLN A 192 4.24 11.01 -20.90
N ALA A 193 3.09 10.49 -21.35
CA ALA A 193 1.83 11.21 -21.28
C ALA A 193 1.36 11.46 -19.83
N ILE A 194 1.60 10.50 -18.91
CA ILE A 194 1.35 10.71 -17.47
C ILE A 194 2.29 11.78 -16.94
N ALA A 195 3.60 11.73 -17.25
CA ALA A 195 4.57 12.73 -16.79
C ALA A 195 4.15 14.15 -17.22
N ASP A 196 3.84 14.32 -18.50
CA ASP A 196 3.45 15.62 -19.07
C ASP A 196 2.26 16.22 -18.31
N VAL A 197 1.16 15.45 -18.16
CA VAL A 197 -0.05 15.95 -17.49
C VAL A 197 0.12 16.10 -15.98
N ALA A 198 0.89 15.21 -15.35
CA ALA A 198 1.10 15.26 -13.91
C ALA A 198 1.96 16.47 -13.51
N ILE A 199 3.00 16.78 -14.27
CA ILE A 199 3.83 17.99 -14.06
C ILE A 199 3.02 19.26 -14.32
N GLU A 200 2.23 19.29 -15.41
CA GLU A 200 1.42 20.47 -15.75
C GLU A 200 0.34 20.77 -14.69
N ARG A 201 -0.31 19.74 -14.15
CA ARG A 201 -1.48 19.89 -13.27
C ARG A 201 -1.19 19.62 -11.78
N GLY A 202 0.02 19.20 -11.43
CA GLY A 202 0.37 18.83 -10.06
C GLY A 202 -0.34 17.57 -9.59
N ILE A 203 -0.59 16.60 -10.49
CA ILE A 203 -1.28 15.35 -10.14
C ILE A 203 -0.26 14.38 -9.52
N PRO A 204 -0.55 13.82 -8.32
CA PRO A 204 0.31 12.80 -7.72
C PRO A 204 0.41 11.54 -8.59
N VAL A 205 1.61 10.93 -8.63
CA VAL A 205 1.84 9.70 -9.39
C VAL A 205 2.48 8.65 -8.50
N ALA A 206 1.99 7.41 -8.61
CA ALA A 206 2.62 6.23 -8.02
C ALA A 206 2.81 5.15 -9.10
N MET A 207 3.85 4.30 -8.97
CA MET A 207 4.08 3.21 -9.92
C MET A 207 4.78 2.03 -9.26
N HIS A 208 4.45 0.82 -9.68
CA HIS A 208 5.26 -0.37 -9.39
C HIS A 208 6.53 -0.31 -10.23
N LEU A 209 7.69 -0.51 -9.61
CA LEU A 209 8.97 -0.37 -10.29
C LEU A 209 10.03 -1.33 -9.74
N ALA A 210 10.65 -2.07 -10.66
CA ALA A 210 11.77 -2.96 -10.34
C ALA A 210 11.46 -3.91 -9.17
N GLY A 211 10.23 -4.44 -9.15
CA GLY A 211 9.72 -5.25 -8.04
C GLY A 211 10.31 -6.65 -8.03
N SER A 212 10.42 -7.30 -9.19
CA SER A 212 10.85 -8.69 -9.29
C SER A 212 11.97 -8.91 -10.32
N GLN A 213 12.68 -10.05 -10.19
CA GLN A 213 13.71 -10.43 -11.15
C GLN A 213 13.10 -10.68 -12.55
N GLU A 214 11.87 -11.21 -12.58
CA GLU A 214 11.16 -11.46 -13.82
C GLU A 214 10.87 -10.16 -14.59
N GLU A 215 10.51 -9.08 -13.89
CA GLU A 215 10.35 -7.75 -14.48
C GLU A 215 11.68 -7.23 -15.02
N ALA A 216 12.75 -7.32 -14.23
CA ALA A 216 14.07 -6.85 -14.62
C ALA A 216 14.60 -7.60 -15.86
N ASP A 217 14.43 -8.93 -15.92
CA ASP A 217 14.84 -9.77 -17.04
C ASP A 217 13.98 -9.51 -18.28
N PHE A 218 12.68 -9.28 -18.10
CA PHE A 218 11.80 -8.96 -19.21
C PHE A 218 12.16 -7.62 -19.87
N ILE A 219 12.37 -6.58 -19.06
CA ILE A 219 12.77 -5.26 -19.58
C ILE A 219 14.16 -5.34 -20.24
N ARG A 220 15.10 -6.04 -19.64
CA ARG A 220 16.48 -6.08 -20.10
C ARG A 220 16.68 -7.00 -21.29
N TYR A 221 16.10 -8.19 -21.26
CA TYR A 221 16.40 -9.28 -22.22
C TYR A 221 15.20 -9.71 -23.05
N GLY A 222 13.99 -9.29 -22.72
CA GLY A 222 12.75 -9.75 -23.33
C GLY A 222 12.36 -11.19 -22.92
N SER A 223 13.02 -11.79 -21.93
CA SER A 223 12.79 -13.17 -21.49
C SER A 223 12.21 -13.21 -20.08
N SER A 224 11.00 -13.69 -19.94
CA SER A 224 10.35 -13.81 -18.63
C SER A 224 9.00 -14.51 -18.76
N PRO A 225 8.45 -15.13 -17.70
CA PRO A 225 7.07 -15.58 -17.63
C PRO A 225 6.03 -14.53 -18.02
N PHE A 226 6.33 -13.23 -17.87
CA PHE A 226 5.44 -12.14 -18.29
C PHE A 226 5.20 -12.06 -19.79
N GLY A 227 6.14 -12.50 -20.63
CA GLY A 227 5.97 -12.54 -22.08
C GLY A 227 4.82 -13.47 -22.51
N VAL A 228 4.55 -14.50 -21.74
CA VAL A 228 3.42 -15.41 -21.97
C VAL A 228 2.09 -14.72 -21.60
N HIS A 229 2.06 -13.90 -20.56
CA HIS A 229 0.86 -13.22 -20.11
C HIS A 229 0.36 -12.13 -21.05
N VAL A 230 1.27 -11.34 -21.62
CA VAL A 230 0.89 -10.32 -22.62
C VAL A 230 0.23 -10.97 -23.84
N SER A 231 0.66 -12.17 -24.21
CA SER A 231 0.09 -12.92 -25.35
C SER A 231 -1.26 -13.60 -25.03
N GLU A 232 -1.50 -14.01 -23.79
CA GLU A 232 -2.76 -14.65 -23.35
C GLU A 232 -3.90 -13.64 -23.16
N HIS A 233 -3.60 -12.41 -22.72
CA HIS A 233 -4.61 -11.36 -22.49
C HIS A 233 -5.11 -10.72 -23.81
N GLU A 234 -4.31 -10.73 -24.86
CA GLU A 234 -4.71 -10.33 -26.21
C GLU A 234 -5.32 -11.52 -26.98
N GLN A 235 -6.44 -12.05 -26.48
CA GLN A 235 -7.14 -13.18 -27.08
C GLN A 235 -7.35 -13.00 -28.59
N GLY A 236 -6.68 -13.83 -29.39
CA GLY A 236 -7.00 -14.10 -30.78
C GLY A 236 -6.22 -13.33 -31.83
N LYS A 237 -5.25 -12.50 -31.48
CA LYS A 237 -4.25 -11.99 -32.43
C LYS A 237 -2.89 -12.44 -31.95
N LEU A 238 -2.23 -13.33 -32.68
CA LEU A 238 -0.82 -13.62 -32.55
C LEU A 238 0.01 -12.36 -32.83
N ALA A 239 -0.04 -11.40 -31.88
CA ALA A 239 1.01 -10.43 -31.74
C ALA A 239 2.24 -11.19 -31.25
N SER A 240 3.42 -10.81 -31.70
CA SER A 240 4.68 -11.39 -31.25
C SER A 240 4.66 -11.56 -29.73
N ALA A 241 5.20 -12.65 -29.20
CA ALA A 241 5.25 -12.97 -27.76
C ALA A 241 5.90 -11.88 -26.89
N TYR A 242 6.32 -10.77 -27.50
CA TYR A 242 6.99 -9.64 -26.86
C TYR A 242 6.44 -8.31 -27.41
N PRO A 243 6.17 -7.33 -26.55
CA PRO A 243 5.93 -5.97 -26.99
C PRO A 243 7.07 -5.50 -27.92
N PRO A 244 6.79 -4.89 -29.07
CA PRO A 244 7.82 -4.51 -30.07
C PRO A 244 8.85 -3.49 -29.57
N TRP A 245 8.63 -2.88 -28.41
CA TRP A 245 9.56 -1.94 -27.76
C TRP A 245 10.51 -2.60 -26.75
N LEU A 246 10.41 -3.91 -26.54
CA LEU A 246 11.31 -4.70 -25.69
C LEU A 246 12.07 -5.72 -26.54
N PRO A 247 13.28 -6.16 -26.10
CA PRO A 247 14.00 -5.76 -24.86
C PRO A 247 14.63 -4.39 -24.96
N ALA A 248 14.70 -3.68 -23.82
CA ALA A 248 15.30 -2.35 -23.76
C ALA A 248 16.81 -2.35 -23.44
N GLY A 249 17.38 -3.50 -23.06
CA GLY A 249 18.80 -3.67 -22.76
C GLY A 249 19.29 -2.93 -21.50
N THR A 250 18.36 -2.45 -20.66
CA THR A 250 18.68 -1.66 -19.48
C THR A 250 17.82 -2.09 -18.26
N SER A 251 18.09 -1.51 -17.08
CA SER A 251 17.26 -1.75 -15.89
C SER A 251 15.86 -1.13 -16.03
N PRO A 252 14.85 -1.61 -15.28
CA PRO A 252 13.53 -0.98 -15.24
C PRO A 252 13.58 0.50 -14.87
N VAL A 253 14.41 0.88 -13.88
CA VAL A 253 14.59 2.29 -13.46
C VAL A 253 15.12 3.15 -14.59
N SER A 254 16.24 2.74 -15.21
CA SER A 254 16.80 3.45 -16.38
C SER A 254 15.81 3.52 -17.54
N TYR A 255 15.04 2.44 -17.77
CA TYR A 255 14.05 2.37 -18.83
C TYR A 255 12.96 3.43 -18.64
N VAL A 256 12.28 3.46 -17.48
CA VAL A 256 11.18 4.43 -17.25
C VAL A 256 11.72 5.87 -17.12
N SER A 257 12.93 6.05 -16.61
CA SER A 257 13.59 7.36 -16.57
C SER A 257 13.78 7.97 -17.96
N ASN A 258 14.11 7.15 -18.97
CA ASN A 258 14.24 7.60 -20.36
C ASN A 258 12.93 8.10 -20.97
N TRP A 259 11.79 7.73 -20.39
CA TRP A 259 10.45 8.18 -20.79
C TRP A 259 9.90 9.31 -19.94
N GLY A 260 10.72 9.88 -19.05
CA GLY A 260 10.43 11.09 -18.30
C GLY A 260 9.49 10.94 -17.10
N ILE A 261 8.97 9.74 -16.80
CA ILE A 261 8.00 9.59 -15.69
C ILE A 261 8.62 9.86 -14.32
N LEU A 262 9.94 9.60 -14.16
CA LEU A 262 10.65 9.92 -12.92
C LEU A 262 10.92 11.41 -12.74
N ASP A 263 10.57 12.28 -13.72
CA ASP A 263 10.64 13.73 -13.59
C ASP A 263 9.42 14.33 -12.88
N VAL A 264 8.39 13.53 -12.61
CA VAL A 264 7.22 13.96 -11.83
C VAL A 264 7.65 14.21 -10.38
N PRO A 265 7.49 15.43 -9.84
CA PRO A 265 7.92 15.75 -8.48
C PRO A 265 7.29 14.84 -7.43
N GLY A 266 8.11 14.20 -6.60
CA GLY A 266 7.63 13.34 -5.52
C GLY A 266 6.92 12.06 -6.00
N ILE A 267 7.20 11.59 -7.22
CA ILE A 267 6.67 10.30 -7.69
C ILE A 267 7.01 9.17 -6.70
N LEU A 268 6.02 8.31 -6.41
CA LEU A 268 6.16 7.18 -5.52
C LEU A 268 6.48 5.91 -6.33
N ALA A 269 7.71 5.40 -6.22
CA ALA A 269 8.10 4.12 -6.80
C ALA A 269 7.98 2.99 -5.76
N ILE A 270 7.15 2.00 -6.07
CA ILE A 270 6.81 0.92 -5.15
C ILE A 270 7.73 -0.28 -5.41
N HIS A 271 8.16 -0.94 -4.33
CA HIS A 271 9.08 -2.07 -4.25
C HIS A 271 10.56 -1.69 -4.41
N CYS A 272 11.02 -1.32 -5.60
CA CYS A 272 12.43 -1.04 -5.91
C CYS A 272 13.41 -2.10 -5.37
N VAL A 273 13.08 -3.39 -5.57
CA VAL A 273 13.87 -4.54 -5.09
C VAL A 273 15.08 -4.80 -6.00
N GLN A 274 14.85 -4.81 -7.32
CA GLN A 274 15.85 -5.16 -8.33
C GLN A 274 16.54 -3.90 -8.86
N VAL A 275 17.25 -3.21 -7.98
CA VAL A 275 17.96 -1.95 -8.28
C VAL A 275 19.45 -2.06 -7.92
N ASP A 276 20.30 -1.52 -8.76
CA ASP A 276 21.72 -1.39 -8.51
C ASP A 276 22.10 0.03 -8.03
N ASP A 277 23.41 0.28 -7.82
CA ASP A 277 23.89 1.58 -7.33
C ASP A 277 23.66 2.71 -8.34
N ARG A 278 23.63 2.41 -9.65
CA ARG A 278 23.30 3.39 -10.70
C ARG A 278 21.82 3.75 -10.65
N ASP A 279 20.96 2.75 -10.49
CA ASP A 279 19.53 2.94 -10.35
C ASP A 279 19.19 3.80 -9.11
N ILE A 280 19.85 3.52 -7.97
CA ILE A 280 19.71 4.33 -6.76
C ILE A 280 20.18 5.77 -6.99
N GLY A 281 21.24 5.96 -7.78
CA GLY A 281 21.70 7.27 -8.21
C GLY A 281 20.64 8.04 -9.00
N ILE A 282 19.97 7.38 -9.95
CA ILE A 282 18.86 7.97 -10.73
C ILE A 282 17.69 8.33 -9.83
N LEU A 283 17.25 7.39 -8.98
CA LEU A 283 16.12 7.60 -8.04
C LEU A 283 16.37 8.82 -7.14
N ARG A 284 17.59 8.96 -6.64
CA ARG A 284 18.00 10.11 -5.82
C ARG A 284 18.03 11.42 -6.62
N GLU A 285 18.62 11.42 -7.84
CA GLU A 285 18.72 12.61 -8.69
C GLU A 285 17.33 13.16 -9.05
N LYS A 286 16.38 12.27 -9.26
CA LYS A 286 14.99 12.57 -9.64
C LYS A 286 14.06 12.80 -8.44
N ASP A 287 14.58 12.78 -7.21
CA ASP A 287 13.80 12.92 -5.96
C ASP A 287 12.62 11.95 -5.89
N VAL A 288 12.86 10.71 -6.29
CA VAL A 288 11.86 9.64 -6.28
C VAL A 288 11.64 9.16 -4.84
N HIS A 289 10.39 9.08 -4.41
CA HIS A 289 10.02 8.50 -3.12
C HIS A 289 9.84 6.98 -3.25
N ILE A 290 10.18 6.23 -2.22
CA ILE A 290 10.15 4.77 -2.22
C ILE A 290 8.99 4.26 -1.36
N GLY A 291 8.13 3.41 -1.94
CA GLY A 291 7.15 2.60 -1.23
C GLY A 291 7.75 1.22 -0.91
N TYR A 292 8.21 1.02 0.30
CA TYR A 292 8.83 -0.23 0.74
C TYR A 292 7.77 -1.21 1.25
N CYS A 293 7.65 -2.39 0.62
CA CYS A 293 6.65 -3.41 0.94
C CYS A 293 7.34 -4.75 1.25
N PRO A 294 8.02 -4.90 2.41
CA PRO A 294 8.88 -6.04 2.69
C PRO A 294 8.16 -7.38 2.77
N ARG A 295 6.92 -7.44 3.27
CA ARG A 295 6.20 -8.70 3.44
C ARG A 295 5.87 -9.36 2.11
N ILE A 296 5.30 -8.60 1.16
CA ILE A 296 4.98 -9.14 -0.16
C ILE A 296 6.25 -9.50 -0.92
N ASN A 297 7.30 -8.66 -0.84
CA ASN A 297 8.56 -8.92 -1.50
C ASN A 297 9.16 -10.26 -1.02
N ALA A 298 9.12 -10.53 0.27
CA ALA A 298 9.61 -11.78 0.85
C ALA A 298 8.71 -12.97 0.54
N LYS A 299 7.39 -12.83 0.75
CA LYS A 299 6.43 -13.94 0.59
C LYS A 299 6.35 -14.44 -0.85
N LEU A 300 6.40 -13.54 -1.83
CA LEU A 300 6.34 -13.91 -3.25
C LEU A 300 7.73 -14.18 -3.88
N GLY A 301 8.79 -14.23 -3.08
CA GLY A 301 10.14 -14.54 -3.55
C GLY A 301 10.75 -13.45 -4.45
N MET A 302 10.28 -12.20 -4.37
CA MET A 302 10.78 -11.09 -5.17
C MET A 302 12.18 -10.64 -4.74
N GLY A 303 12.56 -10.91 -3.49
CA GLY A 303 13.84 -10.51 -2.89
C GLY A 303 13.67 -9.45 -1.79
N SER A 304 14.74 -8.72 -1.51
CA SER A 304 14.77 -7.66 -0.49
C SER A 304 15.29 -6.37 -1.09
N ALA A 305 14.51 -5.29 -1.01
CA ALA A 305 14.96 -3.97 -1.41
C ALA A 305 16.18 -3.53 -0.56
N PRO A 306 17.17 -2.85 -1.15
CA PRO A 306 18.41 -2.46 -0.47
C PRO A 306 18.21 -1.23 0.46
N LEU A 307 17.37 -1.39 1.51
CA LEU A 307 16.90 -0.32 2.38
C LEU A 307 18.02 0.52 3.00
N GLU A 308 19.14 -0.12 3.41
CA GLU A 308 20.31 0.59 3.94
C GLU A 308 20.97 1.52 2.90
N LYS A 309 20.98 1.09 1.63
CA LYS A 309 21.50 1.94 0.54
C LYS A 309 20.55 3.10 0.26
N PHE A 310 19.24 2.90 0.34
CA PHE A 310 18.26 3.97 0.18
C PHE A 310 18.43 5.05 1.26
N TRP A 311 18.55 4.65 2.54
CA TRP A 311 18.84 5.58 3.63
C TRP A 311 20.18 6.31 3.45
N THR A 312 21.19 5.60 2.96
CA THR A 312 22.52 6.20 2.71
C THR A 312 22.46 7.21 1.57
N ALA A 313 21.68 6.93 0.55
CA ALA A 313 21.43 7.86 -0.55
C ALA A 313 20.53 9.05 -0.16
N GLY A 314 19.86 9.01 1.00
CA GLY A 314 18.97 10.07 1.47
C GLY A 314 17.59 10.05 0.81
N LEU A 315 17.16 8.91 0.25
CA LEU A 315 15.84 8.76 -0.33
C LEU A 315 14.74 8.86 0.73
N THR A 316 13.61 9.43 0.36
CA THR A 316 12.38 9.40 1.15
C THR A 316 11.74 8.02 1.05
N ILE A 317 11.48 7.39 2.20
CA ILE A 317 10.97 6.01 2.26
C ILE A 317 9.71 5.99 3.12
N GLY A 318 8.64 5.49 2.54
CA GLY A 318 7.41 5.12 3.23
C GLY A 318 7.24 3.59 3.25
N LEU A 319 6.37 3.11 4.11
CA LEU A 319 6.05 1.69 4.28
C LEU A 319 4.65 1.41 3.73
N GLY A 320 4.50 0.32 2.97
CA GLY A 320 3.24 -0.11 2.39
C GLY A 320 2.93 -1.57 2.65
N THR A 321 1.68 -1.91 2.98
CA THR A 321 1.24 -3.28 3.25
C THR A 321 1.01 -4.09 1.99
N ASP A 322 0.70 -3.41 0.87
CA ASP A 322 0.38 -4.02 -0.41
C ASP A 322 -0.92 -4.85 -0.39
N SER A 323 -1.05 -5.83 -1.28
CA SER A 323 -2.28 -6.57 -1.52
C SER A 323 -2.58 -7.61 -0.43
N PRO A 324 -3.73 -7.56 0.25
CA PRO A 324 -4.16 -8.63 1.14
C PRO A 324 -4.31 -9.99 0.47
N ALA A 325 -4.46 -10.06 -0.86
CA ALA A 325 -4.42 -11.31 -1.61
C ALA A 325 -3.05 -12.01 -1.58
N ALA A 326 -1.98 -11.25 -1.31
CA ALA A 326 -0.63 -11.77 -1.18
C ALA A 326 -0.21 -11.93 0.27
N VAL A 327 -0.39 -10.86 1.09
CA VAL A 327 0.18 -10.78 2.45
C VAL A 327 -0.78 -11.19 3.56
N ASP A 328 -2.02 -11.50 3.21
CA ASP A 328 -3.10 -11.99 4.09
C ASP A 328 -3.62 -10.99 5.14
N THR A 329 -2.86 -10.00 5.57
CA THR A 329 -3.29 -9.00 6.56
C THR A 329 -2.85 -7.60 6.17
N THR A 330 -3.65 -6.60 6.57
CA THR A 330 -3.29 -5.17 6.46
C THR A 330 -2.76 -4.72 7.84
N ASP A 331 -1.58 -5.24 8.23
CA ASP A 331 -0.93 -4.98 9.52
C ASP A 331 0.40 -4.25 9.33
N MET A 332 0.41 -2.95 9.65
CA MET A 332 1.60 -2.10 9.56
C MET A 332 2.66 -2.44 10.61
N ILE A 333 2.27 -3.00 11.76
CA ILE A 333 3.22 -3.41 12.79
C ILE A 333 4.03 -4.62 12.30
N ASP A 334 3.37 -5.58 11.67
CA ASP A 334 4.05 -6.72 11.04
C ASP A 334 4.92 -6.28 9.86
N GLU A 335 4.45 -5.32 9.06
CA GLU A 335 5.23 -4.77 7.96
C GLU A 335 6.55 -4.17 8.47
N MET A 336 6.48 -3.34 9.53
CA MET A 336 7.66 -2.76 10.19
C MET A 336 8.59 -3.84 10.74
N ARG A 337 8.06 -4.82 11.47
CA ARG A 337 8.82 -5.89 12.12
C ARG A 337 9.58 -6.74 11.11
N ILE A 338 8.89 -7.23 10.10
CA ILE A 338 9.46 -8.08 9.05
C ILE A 338 10.47 -7.30 8.23
N GLY A 339 10.16 -6.06 7.85
CA GLY A 339 11.09 -5.18 7.14
C GLY A 339 12.39 -4.95 7.90
N LEU A 340 12.32 -4.72 9.22
CA LEU A 340 13.52 -4.61 10.07
C LEU A 340 14.30 -5.90 10.10
N MET A 341 13.66 -7.04 10.33
CA MET A 341 14.34 -8.34 10.45
C MET A 341 15.04 -8.72 9.16
N ILE A 342 14.38 -8.56 8.00
CA ILE A 342 14.96 -8.82 6.68
C ILE A 342 16.17 -7.90 6.45
N THR A 343 16.00 -6.59 6.66
CA THR A 343 17.09 -5.62 6.46
C THR A 343 18.29 -5.95 7.33
N ARG A 344 18.09 -6.28 8.61
CA ARG A 344 19.19 -6.66 9.51
C ARG A 344 19.85 -7.98 9.12
N ALA A 345 19.09 -8.95 8.63
CA ALA A 345 19.60 -10.25 8.22
C ALA A 345 20.38 -10.21 6.91
N THR A 346 20.01 -9.29 5.98
CA THR A 346 20.63 -9.17 4.66
C THR A 346 21.71 -8.08 4.58
N SER A 347 21.79 -7.19 5.58
CA SER A 347 22.80 -6.13 5.62
C SER A 347 24.21 -6.69 5.82
N SER A 348 25.14 -6.23 4.99
CA SER A 348 26.60 -6.46 5.19
C SER A 348 27.25 -5.42 6.10
N GLU A 349 26.50 -4.39 6.51
CA GLU A 349 27.00 -3.30 7.34
C GLU A 349 27.13 -3.70 8.80
N ARG A 350 28.22 -3.29 9.45
CA ARG A 350 28.43 -3.56 10.88
C ARG A 350 27.45 -2.80 11.78
N PHE A 351 27.09 -1.59 11.38
CA PHE A 351 26.14 -0.73 12.07
C PHE A 351 24.93 -0.51 11.17
N VAL A 352 23.86 -1.23 11.46
CA VAL A 352 22.62 -1.20 10.69
C VAL A 352 21.73 -0.07 11.20
N ARG A 353 21.24 0.78 10.30
CA ARG A 353 20.27 1.85 10.62
C ARG A 353 18.88 1.29 10.92
N ALA A 354 18.60 0.05 10.55
CA ALA A 354 17.34 -0.62 10.82
C ALA A 354 17.12 -0.77 12.35
N SER A 355 16.30 0.11 12.90
CA SER A 355 15.94 0.20 14.31
C SER A 355 14.44 0.41 14.49
N ALA A 356 13.88 0.09 15.66
CA ALA A 356 12.46 0.31 15.96
C ALA A 356 12.06 1.77 15.68
N LYS A 357 12.86 2.72 16.14
CA LYS A 357 12.64 4.16 15.88
C LYS A 357 12.54 4.50 14.39
N ASN A 358 13.46 3.96 13.55
CA ASN A 358 13.43 4.24 12.12
C ASN A 358 12.27 3.54 11.41
N ALA A 359 11.84 2.36 11.88
CA ALA A 359 10.64 1.70 11.38
C ALA A 359 9.37 2.50 11.67
N LEU A 360 9.21 2.99 12.92
CA LEU A 360 8.10 3.88 13.28
C LEU A 360 8.08 5.13 12.41
N ARG A 361 9.26 5.73 12.16
CA ARG A 361 9.37 6.87 11.26
C ARG A 361 8.96 6.56 9.84
N MET A 362 9.34 5.40 9.30
CA MET A 362 8.90 4.96 7.96
C MET A 362 7.39 4.80 7.88
N ALA A 363 6.75 4.17 8.87
CA ALA A 363 5.31 3.92 8.90
C ALA A 363 4.46 5.15 9.23
N THR A 364 5.07 6.29 9.57
CA THR A 364 4.40 7.52 9.99
C THR A 364 4.89 8.72 9.17
N ILE A 365 5.79 9.54 9.70
CA ILE A 365 6.27 10.77 9.04
C ILE A 365 7.02 10.51 7.73
N GLY A 366 7.71 9.37 7.59
CA GLY A 366 8.37 8.96 6.34
C GLY A 366 7.36 8.67 5.24
N SER A 367 6.33 7.90 5.56
CA SER A 367 5.19 7.63 4.67
C SER A 367 4.41 8.91 4.33
N ALA A 368 4.17 9.78 5.32
CA ALA A 368 3.51 11.06 5.08
C ALA A 368 4.30 11.93 4.10
N ARG A 369 5.66 11.98 4.22
CA ARG A 369 6.53 12.66 3.25
C ARG A 369 6.49 12.01 1.88
N ALA A 370 6.50 10.67 1.83
CA ALA A 370 6.42 9.95 0.57
C ALA A 370 5.12 10.27 -0.21
N LEU A 371 4.07 10.63 0.52
CA LEU A 371 2.80 11.10 -0.06
C LEU A 371 2.68 12.63 -0.15
N GLY A 372 3.67 13.41 0.32
CA GLY A 372 3.61 14.89 0.33
C GLY A 372 2.53 15.47 1.23
N ILE A 373 2.24 14.83 2.36
CA ILE A 373 1.22 15.23 3.34
C ILE A 373 1.79 15.37 4.77
N GLU A 374 3.10 15.44 4.91
CA GLU A 374 3.78 15.55 6.22
C GLU A 374 3.43 16.81 7.00
N ASP A 375 2.98 17.85 6.34
CA ASP A 375 2.49 19.07 7.00
C ASP A 375 1.14 18.85 7.70
N LYS A 376 0.40 17.80 7.28
CA LYS A 376 -0.93 17.48 7.82
C LYS A 376 -0.87 16.39 8.89
N VAL A 377 -0.13 15.30 8.63
CA VAL A 377 -0.14 14.06 9.44
C VAL A 377 1.25 13.44 9.59
N GLY A 378 1.34 12.29 10.26
CA GLY A 378 2.56 11.48 10.40
C GLY A 378 3.42 11.81 11.61
N SER A 379 3.07 12.83 12.38
CA SER A 379 3.69 13.15 13.69
C SER A 379 2.68 13.82 14.60
N LEU A 380 2.88 13.73 15.94
CA LEU A 380 2.08 14.50 16.89
C LEU A 380 2.75 15.86 17.11
N GLU A 381 2.20 16.88 16.49
CA GLU A 381 2.68 18.25 16.59
C GLU A 381 1.49 19.22 16.61
N PRO A 382 1.52 20.28 17.45
CA PRO A 382 0.47 21.28 17.45
C PRO A 382 0.23 21.88 16.06
N GLY A 383 -1.04 21.94 15.65
CA GLY A 383 -1.48 22.43 14.35
C GLY A 383 -1.69 21.35 13.28
N LYS A 384 -1.10 20.16 13.43
CA LYS A 384 -1.39 19.02 12.56
C LYS A 384 -2.76 18.42 12.84
N GLN A 385 -3.27 17.66 11.89
CA GLN A 385 -4.52 16.95 12.07
C GLN A 385 -4.36 15.83 13.10
N ALA A 386 -5.42 15.59 13.85
CA ALA A 386 -5.44 14.60 14.92
C ALA A 386 -5.69 13.19 14.32
N ASP A 387 -4.70 12.68 13.59
CA ASP A 387 -4.61 11.31 13.14
C ASP A 387 -3.76 10.55 14.19
N ILE A 388 -4.43 9.89 15.14
CA ILE A 388 -3.82 9.37 16.39
C ILE A 388 -4.28 7.94 16.61
N ILE A 389 -3.36 7.07 17.07
CA ILE A 389 -3.69 5.73 17.54
C ILE A 389 -3.26 5.52 18.99
N ALA A 390 -4.00 4.65 19.69
CA ALA A 390 -3.64 4.12 20.98
C ALA A 390 -3.32 2.63 20.89
N ILE A 391 -2.12 2.23 21.33
CA ILE A 391 -1.65 0.84 21.32
C ILE A 391 -1.50 0.35 22.74
N ASP A 392 -2.21 -0.71 23.10
CA ASP A 392 -2.18 -1.34 24.42
C ASP A 392 -0.87 -2.09 24.67
N LEU A 393 -0.31 -1.93 25.89
CA LEU A 393 0.89 -2.63 26.35
C LEU A 393 0.66 -3.45 27.62
N HIS A 394 -0.59 -3.79 27.97
CA HIS A 394 -0.91 -4.49 29.23
C HIS A 394 -0.63 -6.00 29.20
N ASN A 395 -0.49 -6.59 28.02
CA ASN A 395 -0.34 -8.04 27.90
C ASN A 395 0.96 -8.56 28.51
N SER A 396 0.95 -9.80 28.98
CA SER A 396 2.11 -10.43 29.68
C SER A 396 3.35 -10.51 28.79
N HIS A 397 3.21 -10.73 27.47
CA HIS A 397 4.34 -10.79 26.53
C HIS A 397 4.96 -9.43 26.23
N GLN A 398 4.31 -8.33 26.64
CA GLN A 398 4.78 -6.95 26.47
C GLN A 398 5.48 -6.40 27.72
N ASN A 399 5.43 -7.14 28.82
CA ASN A 399 5.94 -6.69 30.11
C ASN A 399 7.07 -7.59 30.65
N PRO A 400 8.11 -7.02 31.28
CA PRO A 400 8.30 -5.57 31.49
C PRO A 400 8.77 -4.86 30.21
N THR A 401 8.32 -3.62 30.00
CA THR A 401 8.84 -2.76 28.94
C THR A 401 9.42 -1.47 29.50
N THR A 402 10.54 -1.04 28.93
CA THR A 402 11.21 0.24 29.25
C THR A 402 11.48 1.08 28.03
N ASP A 403 11.23 0.52 26.83
CA ASP A 403 11.37 1.19 25.54
C ASP A 403 10.07 1.05 24.74
N PRO A 404 9.21 2.08 24.74
CA PRO A 404 7.92 2.01 24.07
C PRO A 404 8.04 1.87 22.56
N GLU A 405 9.07 2.42 21.90
CA GLU A 405 9.29 2.27 20.47
C GLU A 405 9.56 0.80 20.10
N SER A 406 10.43 0.13 20.87
CA SER A 406 10.71 -1.30 20.70
C SER A 406 9.50 -2.17 21.04
N ALA A 407 8.73 -1.81 22.08
CA ALA A 407 7.53 -2.55 22.47
C ALA A 407 6.49 -2.58 21.33
N VAL A 408 6.21 -1.44 20.72
CA VAL A 408 5.30 -1.35 19.56
C VAL A 408 5.75 -2.26 18.41
N ILE A 409 7.05 -2.26 18.09
CA ILE A 409 7.53 -3.01 16.93
C ILE A 409 7.63 -4.51 17.21
N TYR A 410 8.21 -4.89 18.34
CA TYR A 410 8.60 -6.29 18.57
C TYR A 410 7.59 -7.11 19.38
N THR A 411 6.68 -6.45 20.11
CA THR A 411 5.76 -7.15 20.99
C THR A 411 4.28 -6.89 20.70
N ALA A 412 3.92 -5.79 20.04
CA ALA A 412 2.53 -5.53 19.66
C ALA A 412 2.17 -6.17 18.31
N ASN A 413 0.89 -6.23 18.00
CA ASN A 413 0.28 -6.57 16.71
C ASN A 413 -1.00 -5.76 16.54
N GLN A 414 -1.73 -5.96 15.44
CA GLN A 414 -2.98 -5.23 15.18
C GLN A 414 -4.01 -5.32 16.32
N ASP A 415 -4.08 -6.44 17.05
CA ASP A 415 -5.04 -6.62 18.15
C ASP A 415 -4.71 -5.75 19.38
N ASN A 416 -3.55 -5.13 19.43
CA ASN A 416 -3.19 -4.17 20.47
C ASN A 416 -3.68 -2.74 20.19
N VAL A 417 -4.21 -2.47 18.99
CA VAL A 417 -4.77 -1.16 18.67
C VAL A 417 -6.11 -0.99 19.39
N LYS A 418 -6.18 -0.06 20.33
CA LYS A 418 -7.39 0.26 21.11
C LYS A 418 -8.21 1.38 20.51
N MET A 419 -7.56 2.32 19.85
CA MET A 419 -8.24 3.48 19.26
C MET A 419 -7.55 3.87 17.96
N THR A 420 -8.36 4.19 16.96
CA THR A 420 -7.92 4.86 15.73
C THR A 420 -8.75 6.10 15.51
N MET A 421 -8.08 7.24 15.42
CA MET A 421 -8.66 8.57 15.20
C MET A 421 -8.10 9.16 13.91
N VAL A 422 -8.98 9.70 13.06
CA VAL A 422 -8.63 10.43 11.83
C VAL A 422 -9.26 11.82 11.88
N ALA A 423 -8.45 12.85 11.70
CA ALA A 423 -8.88 14.26 11.77
C ALA A 423 -9.81 14.53 12.98
N GLY A 424 -9.40 14.05 14.17
CA GLY A 424 -10.14 14.23 15.43
C GLY A 424 -11.38 13.34 15.61
N ARG A 425 -11.77 12.57 14.59
CA ARG A 425 -12.89 11.64 14.65
C ARG A 425 -12.42 10.24 15.00
N ILE A 426 -12.95 9.66 16.07
CA ILE A 426 -12.68 8.26 16.44
C ILE A 426 -13.43 7.34 15.46
N LEU A 427 -12.69 6.46 14.77
CA LEU A 427 -13.22 5.48 13.81
C LEU A 427 -13.29 4.07 14.40
N TYR A 428 -12.37 3.76 15.31
CA TYR A 428 -12.27 2.48 16.00
C TYR A 428 -12.00 2.71 17.47
N ASP A 429 -12.73 2.04 18.32
CA ASP A 429 -12.67 2.24 19.76
C ASP A 429 -12.94 0.93 20.49
N ASP A 430 -11.97 0.48 21.27
CA ASP A 430 -12.03 -0.72 22.11
C ASP A 430 -12.66 -1.91 21.37
N PHE A 431 -12.09 -2.26 20.21
CA PHE A 431 -12.51 -3.35 19.31
C PHE A 431 -13.86 -3.13 18.58
N VAL A 432 -14.38 -1.91 18.59
CA VAL A 432 -15.64 -1.56 17.91
C VAL A 432 -15.40 -0.52 16.82
N HIS A 433 -15.90 -0.78 15.61
CA HIS A 433 -15.96 0.24 14.55
C HIS A 433 -17.07 1.24 14.84
N VAL A 434 -16.71 2.52 14.97
CA VAL A 434 -17.63 3.62 15.31
C VAL A 434 -18.27 4.23 14.07
N SER A 435 -17.79 3.86 12.87
CA SER A 435 -18.18 4.47 11.59
C SER A 435 -19.64 4.22 11.15
N GLY A 436 -20.42 3.44 11.90
CA GLY A 436 -21.80 3.08 11.55
C GLY A 436 -21.91 1.98 10.49
N CYS A 437 -20.79 1.43 10.01
CA CYS A 437 -20.79 0.28 9.11
C CYS A 437 -21.16 -1.00 9.87
N ASP A 438 -22.06 -1.79 9.29
CA ASP A 438 -22.38 -3.13 9.80
C ASP A 438 -21.23 -4.10 9.46
N ARG A 439 -20.25 -4.18 10.39
CA ARG A 439 -19.07 -5.04 10.25
C ARG A 439 -19.44 -6.49 9.97
N ASP A 440 -20.40 -7.03 10.70
CA ASP A 440 -20.73 -8.45 10.61
C ASP A 440 -21.39 -8.77 9.27
N ALA A 441 -22.27 -7.90 8.78
CA ALA A 441 -22.85 -8.04 7.44
C ALA A 441 -21.78 -7.95 6.33
N ILE A 442 -20.79 -7.04 6.45
CA ILE A 442 -19.67 -6.93 5.48
C ILE A 442 -18.84 -8.22 5.49
N VAL A 443 -18.49 -8.73 6.69
CA VAL A 443 -17.71 -9.97 6.83
C VAL A 443 -18.46 -11.17 6.24
N ASP A 444 -19.77 -11.28 6.46
CA ASP A 444 -20.57 -12.38 5.93
C ASP A 444 -20.69 -12.34 4.40
N ARG A 445 -20.86 -11.14 3.81
CA ARG A 445 -20.80 -10.99 2.34
C ARG A 445 -19.44 -11.36 1.76
N ALA A 446 -18.35 -10.91 2.39
CA ALA A 446 -17.00 -11.28 1.94
C ALA A 446 -16.74 -12.79 2.05
N ARG A 447 -17.27 -13.48 3.06
CA ARG A 447 -17.22 -14.96 3.16
C ARG A 447 -18.00 -15.63 2.04
N ALA A 448 -19.22 -15.17 1.77
CA ALA A 448 -20.05 -15.69 0.69
C ALA A 448 -19.39 -15.48 -0.68
N LEU A 449 -18.86 -14.28 -0.92
CA LEU A 449 -18.05 -13.95 -2.10
C LEU A 449 -16.91 -14.94 -2.27
N ARG A 450 -16.14 -15.18 -1.21
CA ARG A 450 -15.00 -16.09 -1.25
C ARG A 450 -15.38 -17.52 -1.67
N VAL A 451 -16.50 -18.04 -1.16
CA VAL A 451 -17.00 -19.37 -1.52
C VAL A 451 -17.36 -19.42 -3.00
N ARG A 452 -18.12 -18.44 -3.49
CA ARG A 452 -18.56 -18.34 -4.88
C ARG A 452 -17.36 -18.25 -5.85
N ILE A 453 -16.42 -17.35 -5.61
CA ILE A 453 -15.24 -17.21 -6.48
C ILE A 453 -14.42 -18.50 -6.55
N ARG A 454 -14.25 -19.20 -5.42
CA ARG A 454 -13.54 -20.48 -5.40
C ARG A 454 -14.23 -21.56 -6.24
N GLU A 455 -15.54 -21.61 -6.22
CA GLU A 455 -16.34 -22.54 -7.02
C GLU A 455 -16.23 -22.20 -8.50
N GLU A 456 -16.42 -20.94 -8.89
CA GLU A 456 -16.35 -20.47 -10.28
C GLU A 456 -14.97 -20.71 -10.92
N VAL A 457 -13.89 -20.39 -10.20
CA VAL A 457 -12.51 -20.66 -10.65
C VAL A 457 -12.25 -22.15 -10.82
N SER A 458 -12.77 -22.99 -9.89
CA SER A 458 -12.60 -24.45 -9.97
C SER A 458 -13.37 -25.03 -11.15
N ASP A 459 -14.58 -24.56 -11.42
CA ASP A 459 -15.40 -24.99 -12.54
C ASP A 459 -14.79 -24.61 -13.89
N GLU A 460 -14.19 -23.43 -14.00
CA GLU A 460 -13.49 -23.02 -15.23
C GLU A 460 -12.23 -23.86 -15.47
N ALA A 461 -11.44 -24.11 -14.44
CA ALA A 461 -10.26 -24.98 -14.55
C ALA A 461 -10.65 -26.39 -15.02
N LEU A 462 -11.76 -26.93 -14.51
CA LEU A 462 -12.31 -28.23 -14.95
C LEU A 462 -12.76 -28.17 -16.42
N ARG A 463 -13.46 -27.11 -16.84
CA ARG A 463 -13.90 -26.94 -18.24
C ARG A 463 -12.71 -26.86 -19.20
N ARG A 464 -11.66 -26.10 -18.85
CA ARG A 464 -10.43 -25.99 -19.65
C ARG A 464 -9.77 -27.37 -19.82
N SER A 465 -9.59 -28.13 -18.74
CA SER A 465 -9.05 -29.48 -18.77
C SER A 465 -9.84 -30.40 -19.67
N LEU A 466 -11.18 -30.35 -19.62
CA LEU A 466 -12.04 -31.19 -20.52
C LEU A 466 -11.92 -30.79 -21.99
N ILE A 467 -11.73 -29.50 -22.31
CA ILE A 467 -11.54 -29.02 -23.68
C ILE A 467 -10.18 -29.44 -24.22
N GLU A 468 -9.12 -29.37 -23.41
CA GLU A 468 -7.77 -29.84 -23.78
C GLU A 468 -7.76 -31.32 -24.08
N HIS A 469 -8.33 -32.18 -23.21
CA HIS A 469 -8.45 -33.59 -23.43
C HIS A 469 -9.29 -33.93 -24.68
N ALA A 470 -10.36 -33.18 -24.92
CA ALA A 470 -11.19 -33.38 -26.13
C ALA A 470 -10.47 -32.95 -27.43
N SER A 471 -9.50 -32.04 -27.34
CA SER A 471 -8.66 -31.64 -28.49
C SER A 471 -7.55 -32.65 -28.78
N GLU A 472 -6.95 -33.24 -27.74
CA GLU A 472 -5.95 -34.29 -27.85
C GLU A 472 -6.56 -35.59 -28.45
N ASP A 473 -7.76 -35.97 -27.99
CA ASP A 473 -8.50 -37.12 -28.56
C ASP A 473 -8.87 -36.94 -30.05
N LYS A 474 -9.10 -35.70 -30.49
CA LYS A 474 -9.31 -35.40 -31.92
C LYS A 474 -8.01 -35.49 -32.71
N GLN A 475 -6.89 -35.04 -32.17
CA GLN A 475 -5.58 -35.09 -32.81
C GLN A 475 -5.08 -36.51 -32.97
N ASP A 476 -5.31 -37.38 -31.97
CA ASP A 476 -4.98 -38.81 -32.03
C ASP A 476 -5.84 -39.62 -33.04
N ARG A 477 -7.09 -39.19 -33.27
CA ARG A 477 -7.96 -39.81 -34.31
C ARG A 477 -7.59 -39.39 -35.72
N TYR A 478 -6.90 -38.29 -35.92
CA TYR A 478 -6.40 -37.84 -37.24
C TYR A 478 -5.03 -38.42 -37.56
N ASN A 479 -4.29 -38.93 -36.58
CA ASN A 479 -2.97 -39.51 -36.73
C ASN A 479 -2.99 -41.06 -36.80
N ARG A 480 -4.18 -41.68 -36.81
CA ARG A 480 -4.41 -43.10 -37.08
C ARG A 480 -5.14 -43.27 -38.43
#